data_c74ec7d7abc95f672afd1cc34d3edbf0
#
_entry.id   c74ec7d7abc95f672afd1cc34d3edbf0
#
_cell.length_a   1.000
_cell.length_b   1.000
_cell.length_c   1.000
_cell.angle_alpha   90.00
_cell.angle_beta   90.00
_cell.angle_gamma   90.00
#
_symmetry.space_group_name_H-M   'P 1'
#
loop_
_entity.id
_entity.type
_entity.pdbx_description
1 polymer ?
#
loop_
_entity_poly.entity_id
_entity_poly.type
_entity_poly.pdbx_seq_one_letter_code
_entity_poly.pdbx_strand_id
1 'polypeptide(L)'
;MKEERAQQIAEQWLTHAAESAGQNDLKLHMGMISKRVSVQGVPGFDNIDYDTWYTQCRHQFENAMIKSIAYKGLNLISETETQINFTVYETVVGSDGTLNEQIVEMSLEKEDDDVWRLVQERVLIENDAMRNHELS
;
A
#
# COMPACT_ATOMS: atom_id res chain seq x y z
N MET A 1 5.74 -23.75 2.96
CA MET A 1 6.05 -23.54 1.54
C MET A 1 6.26 -22.06 1.27
N LYS A 2 7.06 -21.75 0.26
CA LYS A 2 7.44 -20.37 -0.02
C LYS A 2 6.25 -19.47 -0.33
N GLU A 3 5.29 -19.95 -1.14
CA GLU A 3 4.11 -19.17 -1.50
C GLU A 3 3.26 -18.81 -0.30
N GLU A 4 3.05 -19.78 0.60
CA GLU A 4 2.26 -19.55 1.81
C GLU A 4 2.93 -18.50 2.72
N ARG A 5 4.25 -18.58 2.84
CA ARG A 5 5.01 -17.63 3.63
C ARG A 5 4.92 -16.22 3.04
N ALA A 6 5.11 -16.09 1.73
CA ALA A 6 5.01 -14.81 1.05
C ALA A 6 3.60 -14.23 1.17
N GLN A 7 2.58 -15.07 0.99
CA GLN A 7 1.19 -14.68 1.16
C GLN A 7 0.93 -14.13 2.56
N GLN A 8 1.41 -14.82 3.60
CA GLN A 8 1.23 -14.38 4.98
C GLN A 8 1.95 -13.06 5.26
N ILE A 9 3.17 -12.90 4.76
CA ILE A 9 3.93 -11.66 4.94
C ILE A 9 3.19 -10.49 4.29
N ALA A 10 2.72 -10.68 3.06
CA ALA A 10 1.98 -9.64 2.35
C ALA A 10 0.68 -9.28 3.09
N GLU A 11 -0.07 -10.28 3.53
CA GLU A 11 -1.31 -10.07 4.27
C GLU A 11 -1.08 -9.34 5.59
N GLN A 12 -0.02 -9.70 6.32
CA GLN A 12 0.33 -9.04 7.57
C GLN A 12 0.72 -7.59 7.33
N TRP A 13 1.50 -7.34 6.27
CA TRP A 13 1.89 -5.98 5.92
C TRP A 13 0.66 -5.13 5.63
N LEU A 14 -0.26 -5.64 4.80
CA LEU A 14 -1.49 -4.94 4.44
C LEU A 14 -2.37 -4.67 5.66
N THR A 15 -2.49 -5.64 6.56
CA THR A 15 -3.26 -5.50 7.80
C THR A 15 -2.68 -4.37 8.67
N HIS A 16 -1.36 -4.37 8.86
CA HIS A 16 -0.71 -3.33 9.65
C HIS A 16 -0.83 -1.96 9.00
N ALA A 17 -0.72 -1.88 7.68
CA ALA A 17 -0.90 -0.62 6.97
C ALA A 17 -2.31 -0.06 7.17
N ALA A 18 -3.32 -0.92 7.06
CA ALA A 18 -4.71 -0.52 7.25
C ALA A 18 -4.98 -0.09 8.70
N GLU A 19 -4.47 -0.84 9.66
CA GLU A 19 -4.66 -0.53 11.08
C GLU A 19 -3.99 0.79 11.47
N SER A 20 -2.75 1.00 11.06
CA SER A 20 -2.02 2.22 11.39
C SER A 20 -2.68 3.46 10.76
N ALA A 21 -3.18 3.34 9.54
CA ALA A 21 -3.92 4.42 8.90
C ALA A 21 -5.24 4.71 9.63
N GLY A 22 -5.97 3.67 10.01
CA GLY A 22 -7.24 3.82 10.74
C GLY A 22 -7.09 4.42 12.12
N GLN A 23 -5.90 4.28 12.73
CA GLN A 23 -5.57 4.83 14.04
C GLN A 23 -4.87 6.18 13.95
N ASN A 24 -4.60 6.67 12.75
CA ASN A 24 -3.81 7.88 12.52
C ASN A 24 -2.43 7.81 13.17
N ASP A 25 -1.83 6.62 13.19
CA ASP A 25 -0.52 6.38 13.79
C ASP A 25 0.57 6.56 12.74
N LEU A 26 1.02 7.80 12.59
CA LEU A 26 1.99 8.17 11.56
C LEU A 26 3.32 7.43 11.72
N LYS A 27 3.82 7.37 12.95
CA LYS A 27 5.11 6.72 13.21
C LYS A 27 5.08 5.24 12.83
N LEU A 28 4.03 4.54 13.25
CA LEU A 28 3.88 3.12 12.94
C LEU A 28 3.73 2.91 11.44
N HIS A 29 2.88 3.73 10.80
CA HIS A 29 2.63 3.61 9.36
C HIS A 29 3.90 3.84 8.55
N MET A 30 4.64 4.91 8.85
CA MET A 30 5.88 5.23 8.12
C MET A 30 7.00 4.24 8.42
N GLY A 31 6.95 3.56 9.55
CA GLY A 31 7.91 2.49 9.86
C GLY A 31 7.81 1.29 8.92
N MET A 32 6.70 1.17 8.20
CA MET A 32 6.45 0.10 7.23
C MET A 32 6.84 0.49 5.81
N ILE A 33 7.25 1.74 5.61
CA ILE A 33 7.61 2.28 4.30
C ILE A 33 9.12 2.45 4.24
N SER A 34 9.74 1.89 3.22
CA SER A 34 11.19 2.03 3.03
C SER A 34 11.54 3.49 2.70
N LYS A 35 12.69 3.94 3.17
CA LYS A 35 13.20 5.26 2.78
C LYS A 35 13.57 5.32 1.31
N ARG A 36 13.67 4.16 0.65
CA ARG A 36 13.93 4.04 -0.79
C ARG A 36 12.66 3.92 -1.61
N VAL A 37 11.50 4.14 -1.00
CA VAL A 37 10.22 3.93 -1.67
C VAL A 37 10.06 4.79 -2.91
N SER A 38 9.43 4.22 -3.92
CA SER A 38 9.09 4.90 -5.17
C SER A 38 7.64 4.55 -5.50
N VAL A 39 6.81 5.57 -5.68
CA VAL A 39 5.40 5.38 -6.06
C VAL A 39 5.17 6.01 -7.42
N GLN A 40 4.62 5.23 -8.34
CA GLN A 40 4.36 5.64 -9.72
C GLN A 40 2.89 5.43 -10.08
N GLY A 41 2.45 6.06 -11.15
CA GLY A 41 1.09 5.90 -11.65
C GLY A 41 0.06 6.79 -10.99
N VAL A 42 0.48 7.71 -10.13
CA VAL A 42 -0.42 8.67 -9.50
C VAL A 42 -0.57 9.88 -10.41
N PRO A 43 -1.80 10.25 -10.83
CA PRO A 43 -2.00 11.40 -11.73
C PRO A 43 -1.40 12.68 -11.15
N GLY A 44 -0.64 13.39 -11.97
CA GLY A 44 -0.01 14.65 -11.57
C GLY A 44 1.36 14.51 -10.93
N PHE A 45 1.85 13.28 -10.74
CA PHE A 45 3.17 13.03 -10.15
C PHE A 45 3.95 12.05 -11.01
N ASP A 46 5.22 12.37 -11.29
CA ASP A 46 6.11 11.44 -11.99
C ASP A 46 6.54 10.31 -11.05
N ASN A 47 6.89 10.68 -9.82
CA ASN A 47 7.33 9.74 -8.80
C ASN A 47 7.12 10.36 -7.42
N ILE A 48 6.63 9.56 -6.49
CA ILE A 48 6.48 9.99 -5.10
C ILE A 48 7.56 9.27 -4.28
N ASP A 49 8.42 10.04 -3.63
CA ASP A 49 9.47 9.51 -2.78
C ASP A 49 9.01 9.45 -1.31
N TYR A 50 9.91 9.01 -0.42
CA TYR A 50 9.61 8.88 1.00
C TYR A 50 9.18 10.20 1.63
N ASP A 51 9.91 11.28 1.35
CA ASP A 51 9.63 12.57 1.98
C ASP A 51 8.27 13.12 1.55
N THR A 52 7.92 12.97 0.29
CA THR A 52 6.61 13.38 -0.22
C THR A 52 5.51 12.53 0.40
N TRP A 53 5.72 11.21 0.48
CA TRP A 53 4.76 10.31 1.12
C TRP A 53 4.56 10.68 2.59
N TYR A 54 5.68 10.90 3.31
CA TYR A 54 5.63 11.29 4.72
C TYR A 54 4.80 12.58 4.90
N THR A 55 5.06 13.59 4.08
CA THR A 55 4.37 14.87 4.17
C THR A 55 2.87 14.70 3.94
N GLN A 56 2.48 13.91 2.95
CA GLN A 56 1.07 13.63 2.67
C GLN A 56 0.41 12.86 3.82
N CYS A 57 1.05 11.81 4.30
CA CYS A 57 0.50 11.02 5.41
C CYS A 57 0.38 11.85 6.68
N ARG A 58 1.38 12.66 6.96
CA ARG A 58 1.36 13.54 8.13
C ARG A 58 0.15 14.48 8.07
N HIS A 59 -0.06 15.11 6.91
CA HIS A 59 -1.21 16.00 6.72
C HIS A 59 -2.53 15.25 6.92
N GLN A 60 -2.66 14.09 6.30
CA GLN A 60 -3.87 13.29 6.36
C GLN A 60 -4.15 12.78 7.78
N PHE A 61 -3.12 12.34 8.48
CA PHE A 61 -3.29 11.77 9.82
C PHE A 61 -3.52 12.85 10.87
N GLU A 62 -2.81 13.97 10.81
CA GLU A 62 -3.02 15.09 11.73
C GLU A 62 -4.41 15.68 11.62
N ASN A 63 -5.01 15.62 10.44
CA ASN A 63 -6.35 16.15 10.18
C ASN A 63 -7.42 15.06 10.16
N ALA A 64 -7.06 13.83 10.53
CA ALA A 64 -7.97 12.68 10.58
C ALA A 64 -8.78 12.53 9.28
N MET A 65 -8.12 12.68 8.14
CA MET A 65 -8.78 12.68 6.82
C MET A 65 -9.10 11.29 6.30
N ILE A 66 -8.45 10.25 6.83
CA ILE A 66 -8.67 8.86 6.40
C ILE A 66 -9.49 8.13 7.46
N LYS A 67 -10.65 7.63 7.05
CA LYS A 67 -11.51 6.83 7.92
C LYS A 67 -11.03 5.39 7.96
N SER A 68 -10.76 4.81 6.79
CA SER A 68 -10.30 3.42 6.70
C SER A 68 -9.59 3.14 5.39
N ILE A 69 -8.72 2.14 5.44
CA ILE A 69 -8.12 1.54 4.25
C ILE A 69 -8.42 0.05 4.32
N ALA A 70 -8.85 -0.54 3.22
CA ALA A 70 -9.13 -1.97 3.13
C ALA A 70 -8.49 -2.54 1.87
N TYR A 71 -8.07 -3.79 1.95
CA TYR A 71 -7.44 -4.50 0.84
C TYR A 71 -8.15 -5.82 0.59
N LYS A 72 -8.26 -6.21 -0.67
CA LYS A 72 -8.79 -7.51 -1.04
C LYS A 72 -8.18 -7.98 -2.36
N GLY A 73 -8.33 -9.26 -2.66
CA GLY A 73 -7.90 -9.80 -3.95
C GLY A 73 -6.40 -9.82 -4.11
N LEU A 74 -5.66 -10.15 -3.05
CA LEU A 74 -4.22 -10.29 -3.11
C LEU A 74 -3.82 -11.33 -4.14
N ASN A 75 -3.00 -10.93 -5.11
CA ASN A 75 -2.49 -11.81 -6.15
C ASN A 75 -0.96 -11.74 -6.16
N LEU A 76 -0.33 -12.82 -5.71
CA LEU A 76 1.12 -12.91 -5.64
C LEU A 76 1.69 -13.05 -7.05
N ILE A 77 2.64 -12.18 -7.42
CA ILE A 77 3.28 -12.21 -8.73
C ILE A 77 4.58 -12.99 -8.69
N SER A 78 5.45 -12.66 -7.72
CA SER A 78 6.74 -13.30 -7.57
C SER A 78 7.24 -13.16 -6.15
N GLU A 79 8.18 -14.02 -5.79
CA GLU A 79 8.79 -14.01 -4.47
C GLU A 79 10.23 -14.48 -4.51
N THR A 80 11.03 -13.91 -3.61
CA THR A 80 12.34 -14.44 -3.25
C THR A 80 12.39 -14.44 -1.72
N GLU A 81 13.52 -14.80 -1.14
CA GLU A 81 13.67 -14.78 0.32
C GLU A 81 13.59 -13.37 0.90
N THR A 82 13.89 -12.35 0.09
CA THR A 82 13.97 -10.96 0.54
C THR A 82 13.04 -10.00 -0.21
N GLN A 83 12.28 -10.48 -1.19
CA GLN A 83 11.40 -9.61 -1.97
C GLN A 83 10.10 -10.32 -2.33
N ILE A 84 9.00 -9.62 -2.21
CA ILE A 84 7.67 -10.11 -2.54
C ILE A 84 6.97 -9.07 -3.41
N ASN A 85 6.45 -9.51 -4.56
CA ASN A 85 5.72 -8.64 -5.48
C ASN A 85 4.30 -9.16 -5.64
N PHE A 86 3.32 -8.27 -5.52
CA PHE A 86 1.91 -8.66 -5.62
C PHE A 86 1.06 -7.50 -6.11
N THR A 87 -0.15 -7.82 -6.57
CA THR A 87 -1.19 -6.84 -6.83
C THR A 87 -2.30 -7.02 -5.80
N VAL A 88 -3.00 -5.93 -5.52
CA VAL A 88 -4.10 -5.94 -4.57
C VAL A 88 -5.07 -4.82 -4.90
N TYR A 89 -6.33 -5.03 -4.58
CA TYR A 89 -7.39 -4.04 -4.70
C TYR A 89 -7.43 -3.24 -3.40
N GLU A 90 -7.24 -1.93 -3.51
CA GLU A 90 -7.19 -1.03 -2.37
C GLU A 90 -8.42 -0.11 -2.36
N THR A 91 -9.08 0.00 -1.22
CA THR A 91 -10.17 0.93 -1.00
C THR A 91 -9.80 1.87 0.13
N VAL A 92 -9.79 3.17 -0.14
CA VAL A 92 -9.54 4.20 0.85
C VAL A 92 -10.82 5.00 1.05
N VAL A 93 -11.31 5.04 2.28
CA VAL A 93 -12.49 5.82 2.64
C VAL A 93 -12.05 7.03 3.42
N GLY A 94 -12.38 8.22 2.92
CA GLY A 94 -12.11 9.48 3.62
C GLY A 94 -13.13 9.73 4.72
N SER A 95 -12.74 10.55 5.69
CA SER A 95 -13.64 10.94 6.79
C SER A 95 -14.84 11.74 6.31
N ASP A 96 -14.71 12.36 5.13
CA ASP A 96 -15.81 13.09 4.49
C ASP A 96 -16.72 12.21 3.63
N GLY A 97 -16.48 10.88 3.64
CA GLY A 97 -17.25 9.94 2.83
C GLY A 97 -16.70 9.71 1.44
N THR A 98 -15.59 10.35 1.06
CA THR A 98 -14.95 10.12 -0.23
C THR A 98 -14.49 8.68 -0.35
N LEU A 99 -14.63 8.10 -1.53
CA LEU A 99 -14.23 6.72 -1.79
C LEU A 99 -13.21 6.71 -2.93
N ASN A 100 -12.03 6.16 -2.67
CA ASN A 100 -11.01 5.93 -3.69
C ASN A 100 -10.75 4.43 -3.80
N GLU A 101 -10.90 3.91 -5.00
CA GLU A 101 -10.69 2.50 -5.29
C GLU A 101 -9.68 2.36 -6.39
N GLN A 102 -8.70 1.48 -6.21
CA GLN A 102 -7.63 1.31 -7.19
C GLN A 102 -6.98 -0.06 -7.07
N ILE A 103 -6.38 -0.51 -8.16
CA ILE A 103 -5.54 -1.70 -8.15
C ILE A 103 -4.10 -1.22 -8.10
N VAL A 104 -3.34 -1.73 -7.13
CA VAL A 104 -1.95 -1.35 -6.97
C VAL A 104 -1.06 -2.58 -7.04
N GLU A 105 0.13 -2.37 -7.61
CA GLU A 105 1.21 -3.36 -7.57
C GLU A 105 2.19 -2.91 -6.52
N MET A 106 2.50 -3.79 -5.59
CA MET A 106 3.39 -3.49 -4.48
C MET A 106 4.58 -4.42 -4.47
N SER A 107 5.73 -3.88 -4.07
CA SER A 107 6.93 -4.67 -3.83
C SER A 107 7.37 -4.43 -2.39
N LEU A 108 7.43 -5.51 -1.62
CA LEU A 108 7.97 -5.50 -0.26
C LEU A 108 9.36 -6.07 -0.28
N GLU A 109 10.25 -5.52 0.53
CA GLU A 109 11.62 -6.00 0.65
C GLU A 109 12.00 -6.12 2.11
N LYS A 110 12.65 -7.22 2.44
CA LYS A 110 13.18 -7.43 3.79
C LYS A 110 14.49 -6.67 3.90
N GLU A 111 14.50 -5.65 4.74
CA GLU A 111 15.65 -4.78 4.90
C GLU A 111 16.64 -5.30 5.94
N ASP A 112 17.74 -4.57 6.14
CA ASP A 112 18.85 -5.04 6.98
C ASP A 112 18.47 -5.30 8.45
N ASP A 113 17.38 -4.65 8.91
CA ASP A 113 16.85 -4.86 10.27
C ASP A 113 15.83 -6.00 10.35
N ASP A 114 15.73 -6.81 9.28
CA ASP A 114 14.79 -7.93 9.17
C ASP A 114 13.32 -7.50 9.11
N VAL A 115 13.05 -6.23 8.83
CA VAL A 115 11.68 -5.71 8.69
C VAL A 115 11.31 -5.64 7.22
N TRP A 116 10.12 -6.15 6.90
CA TRP A 116 9.57 -6.05 5.55
C TRP A 116 8.96 -4.67 5.36
N ARG A 117 9.44 -3.95 4.34
CA ARG A 117 8.97 -2.60 4.03
C ARG A 117 8.59 -2.46 2.56
N LEU A 118 7.66 -1.56 2.31
CA LEU A 118 7.26 -1.23 0.94
C LEU A 118 8.36 -0.43 0.27
N VAL A 119 8.90 -0.95 -0.83
CA VAL A 119 9.96 -0.28 -1.60
C VAL A 119 9.44 0.27 -2.93
N GLN A 120 8.34 -0.27 -3.44
CA GLN A 120 7.76 0.22 -4.69
C GLN A 120 6.26 0.00 -4.68
N GLU A 121 5.54 1.01 -5.16
CA GLU A 121 4.11 0.90 -5.40
C GLU A 121 3.81 1.53 -6.77
N ARG A 122 2.97 0.88 -7.53
CA ARG A 122 2.51 1.42 -8.81
C ARG A 122 1.00 1.31 -8.88
N VAL A 123 0.35 2.45 -9.06
CA VAL A 123 -1.09 2.48 -9.27
C VAL A 123 -1.33 2.06 -10.72
N LEU A 124 -1.95 0.90 -10.90
CA LEU A 124 -2.16 0.34 -12.24
C LEU A 124 -3.39 0.93 -12.89
N ILE A 125 -4.46 1.01 -12.14
CA ILE A 125 -5.75 1.31 -12.73
C ILE A 125 -6.65 1.93 -11.68
N GLU A 126 -7.26 3.07 -12.02
CA GLU A 126 -8.31 3.66 -11.23
C GLU A 126 -9.66 3.27 -11.84
N ASN A 127 -10.70 3.50 -11.12
CA ASN A 127 -12.12 3.30 -11.38
C ASN A 127 -12.54 2.49 -12.62
N ASP A 128 -12.11 2.83 -13.83
CA ASP A 128 -12.58 2.16 -15.06
C ASP A 128 -12.14 0.71 -15.15
N ALA A 129 -10.92 0.42 -14.71
CA ALA A 129 -10.44 -0.94 -14.73
C ALA A 129 -10.92 -1.74 -13.54
N MET A 130 -11.32 -1.09 -12.48
CA MET A 130 -11.98 -1.77 -11.39
C MET A 130 -13.35 -2.26 -11.81
N ARG A 131 -14.04 -1.48 -12.62
CA ARG A 131 -15.29 -1.92 -13.22
C ARG A 131 -15.08 -3.17 -14.07
N ASN A 132 -14.05 -3.18 -14.90
CA ASN A 132 -13.70 -4.34 -15.72
C ASN A 132 -13.28 -5.53 -14.87
N HIS A 133 -12.56 -5.29 -13.80
CA HIS A 133 -12.15 -6.33 -12.85
C HIS A 133 -13.38 -6.96 -12.16
N GLU A 134 -14.34 -6.16 -11.78
CA GLU A 134 -15.57 -6.65 -11.16
C GLU A 134 -16.42 -7.47 -12.14
N LEU A 135 -16.42 -7.10 -13.41
CA LEU A 135 -17.20 -7.78 -14.44
C LEU A 135 -16.54 -9.06 -14.96
N SER A 136 -15.25 -9.21 -14.70
CA SER A 136 -14.52 -10.39 -15.14
C SER A 136 -14.41 -11.42 -14.02
#